data_94223307fd9cf7a734143e483b3077cb
#
_entry.id   94223307fd9cf7a734143e483b3077cb
#
_cell.length_a   1.000
_cell.length_b   1.000
_cell.length_c   1.000
_cell.angle_alpha   90.00
_cell.angle_beta   90.00
_cell.angle_gamma   90.00
#
_symmetry.space_group_name_H-M   'P 1'
#
loop_
_entity.id
_entity.type
_entity.pdbx_description
1 polymer ?
#
loop_
_entity_poly.entity_id
_entity_poly.type
_entity_poly.pdbx_seq_one_letter_code
_entity_poly.pdbx_strand_id
1 'polypeptide(L)'
;MAAAQNCPGKPDVLGTSRVVAIDPKEYPRIGAMDRAVALPLSDKEVVLTFDDGPIPRYSNPILDILAAQCVRATFFLVGEMARAHP
;
A
#
# COMPACT_ATOMS: atom_id res chain seq x y z
N MET A 1 5.28 -15.23 -10.57
CA MET A 1 5.93 -14.50 -9.46
C MET A 1 6.22 -13.08 -9.89
N ALA A 2 5.81 -12.12 -9.10
CA ALA A 2 6.05 -10.72 -9.41
C ALA A 2 7.51 -10.35 -9.11
N ALA A 3 8.13 -9.60 -10.00
CA ALA A 3 9.50 -9.10 -9.80
C ALA A 3 9.47 -7.87 -8.88
N ALA A 4 10.59 -7.62 -8.19
CA ALA A 4 10.80 -6.39 -7.46
C ALA A 4 10.70 -5.19 -8.42
N GLN A 5 10.16 -4.07 -7.93
CA GLN A 5 10.08 -2.86 -8.72
C GLN A 5 11.30 -1.98 -8.45
N ASN A 6 12.10 -1.78 -9.46
CA ASN A 6 13.25 -0.91 -9.38
C ASN A 6 12.83 0.55 -9.56
N CYS A 7 13.62 1.43 -8.96
CA CYS A 7 13.48 2.86 -9.13
C CYS A 7 14.71 3.38 -9.87
N PRO A 8 14.65 3.48 -11.20
CA PRO A 8 15.83 3.87 -12.00
C PRO A 8 16.41 5.21 -11.55
N GLY A 9 17.74 5.27 -11.42
CA GLY A 9 18.46 6.46 -10.99
C GLY A 9 18.37 6.78 -9.50
N LYS A 10 17.75 5.90 -8.69
CA LYS A 10 17.57 6.12 -7.25
C LYS A 10 17.93 4.86 -6.47
N PRO A 11 19.20 4.47 -6.39
CA PRO A 11 19.61 3.21 -5.75
C PRO A 11 19.43 3.20 -4.22
N ASP A 12 19.36 4.36 -3.58
CA ASP A 12 19.32 4.48 -2.12
C ASP A 12 17.91 4.62 -1.53
N VAL A 13 16.86 4.49 -2.36
CA VAL A 13 15.49 4.57 -1.87
C VAL A 13 14.99 3.21 -1.38
N LEU A 14 13.93 3.22 -0.59
CA LEU A 14 13.34 1.98 -0.06
C LEU A 14 12.88 1.03 -1.17
N GLY A 15 12.17 1.57 -2.16
CA GLY A 15 11.67 0.78 -3.26
C GLY A 15 10.56 -0.19 -2.85
N THR A 16 10.11 -0.98 -3.82
CA THR A 16 9.14 -2.06 -3.62
C THR A 16 9.85 -3.39 -3.79
N SER A 17 9.91 -4.21 -2.74
CA SER A 17 10.66 -5.47 -2.78
C SER A 17 10.01 -6.50 -3.69
N ARG A 18 8.68 -6.58 -3.69
CA ARG A 18 7.94 -7.43 -4.61
C ARG A 18 6.47 -7.01 -4.64
N VAL A 19 5.76 -7.49 -5.64
CA VAL A 19 4.32 -7.31 -5.76
C VAL A 19 3.64 -8.62 -5.34
N VAL A 20 2.68 -8.53 -4.42
CA VAL A 20 1.87 -9.66 -4.00
C VAL A 20 0.52 -9.56 -4.70
N ALA A 21 0.27 -10.49 -5.62
CA ALA A 21 -1.01 -10.56 -6.31
C ALA A 21 -1.98 -11.41 -5.50
N ILE A 22 -3.15 -10.88 -5.20
CA ILE A 22 -4.16 -11.53 -4.36
C ILE A 22 -5.38 -11.88 -5.19
N ASP A 23 -5.77 -13.15 -5.14
CA ASP A 23 -7.04 -13.61 -5.70
C ASP A 23 -8.14 -13.43 -4.65
N PRO A 24 -9.15 -12.60 -4.91
CA PRO A 24 -10.24 -12.38 -3.95
C PRO A 24 -11.01 -13.64 -3.60
N LYS A 25 -10.97 -14.66 -4.44
CA LYS A 25 -11.63 -15.95 -4.16
C LYS A 25 -10.88 -16.74 -3.09
N GLU A 26 -9.54 -16.65 -3.09
CA GLU A 26 -8.70 -17.31 -2.08
C GLU A 26 -8.60 -16.47 -0.80
N TYR A 27 -8.67 -15.14 -0.93
CA TYR A 27 -8.52 -14.20 0.17
C TYR A 27 -9.73 -13.27 0.24
N PRO A 28 -10.93 -13.80 0.52
CA PRO A 28 -12.14 -12.96 0.57
C PRO A 28 -12.10 -11.94 1.71
N ARG A 29 -11.33 -12.25 2.76
CA ARG A 29 -11.14 -11.38 3.92
C ARG A 29 -9.70 -11.46 4.36
N ILE A 30 -9.08 -10.30 4.52
CA ILE A 30 -7.68 -10.20 4.91
C ILE A 30 -7.58 -9.40 6.20
N GLY A 31 -6.84 -9.92 7.17
CA GLY A 31 -6.59 -9.27 8.43
C GLY A 31 -6.20 -10.25 9.51
N ALA A 32 -5.71 -9.76 10.63
CA ALA A 32 -5.23 -10.60 11.71
C ALA A 32 -6.22 -10.69 12.88
N MET A 33 -7.18 -9.76 12.98
CA MET A 33 -8.00 -9.62 14.18
C MET A 33 -9.35 -10.33 14.12
N ASP A 34 -9.81 -10.75 12.97
CA ASP A 34 -11.16 -11.27 12.80
C ASP A 34 -11.18 -12.60 12.04
N ARG A 35 -10.32 -13.53 12.42
CA ARG A 35 -10.19 -14.85 11.79
C ARG A 35 -9.99 -14.79 10.27
N ALA A 36 -9.62 -13.63 9.75
CA ALA A 36 -9.32 -13.48 8.35
C ALA A 36 -7.96 -14.11 8.04
N VAL A 37 -7.78 -14.51 6.80
CA VAL A 37 -6.51 -15.06 6.34
C VAL A 37 -5.49 -13.93 6.24
N ALA A 38 -4.30 -14.16 6.78
CA ALA A 38 -3.21 -13.21 6.63
C ALA A 38 -2.68 -13.22 5.19
N LEU A 39 -2.14 -12.09 4.73
CA LEU A 39 -1.45 -12.01 3.46
C LEU A 39 -0.24 -12.95 3.44
N PRO A 40 0.09 -13.54 2.27
CA PRO A 40 1.24 -14.45 2.14
C PRO A 40 2.55 -13.67 2.10
N LEU A 41 2.88 -12.98 3.19
CA LEU A 41 4.10 -12.22 3.33
C LEU A 41 5.24 -13.11 3.82
N SER A 42 6.44 -12.85 3.33
CA SER A 42 7.66 -13.45 3.84
C SER A 42 8.10 -12.74 5.11
N ASP A 43 9.05 -13.34 5.83
CA ASP A 43 9.63 -12.71 7.00
C ASP A 43 10.19 -11.31 6.66
N LYS A 44 9.96 -10.36 7.53
CA LYS A 44 10.40 -8.96 7.40
C LYS A 44 9.76 -8.19 6.24
N GLU A 45 8.74 -8.74 5.59
CA GLU A 45 7.94 -8.00 4.62
C GLU A 45 6.77 -7.31 5.32
N VAL A 46 6.46 -6.09 4.87
CA VAL A 46 5.33 -5.32 5.37
C VAL A 46 4.55 -4.73 4.20
N VAL A 47 3.28 -4.49 4.43
CA VAL A 47 2.42 -3.73 3.51
C VAL A 47 2.02 -2.45 4.22
N LEU A 48 2.23 -1.31 3.56
CA LEU A 48 1.83 -0.02 4.11
C LEU A 48 0.37 0.28 3.75
N THR A 49 -0.39 0.67 4.74
CA THR A 49 -1.78 1.12 4.55
C THR A 49 -2.00 2.46 5.25
N PHE A 50 -2.89 3.27 4.69
CA PHE A 50 -3.28 4.56 5.24
C PHE A 50 -4.80 4.64 5.26
N ASP A 51 -5.35 4.99 6.40
CA ASP A 51 -6.78 5.02 6.62
C ASP A 51 -7.32 6.46 6.67
N ASP A 52 -8.65 6.59 6.48
CA ASP A 52 -9.45 7.78 6.79
C ASP A 52 -9.28 9.00 5.87
N GLY A 53 -8.46 8.89 4.83
CA GLY A 53 -8.32 9.97 3.85
C GLY A 53 -9.42 9.95 2.77
N PRO A 54 -9.27 10.77 1.74
CA PRO A 54 -8.17 11.71 1.57
C PRO A 54 -8.34 13.01 2.37
N ILE A 55 -7.26 13.49 2.92
CA ILE A 55 -7.16 14.84 3.49
C ILE A 55 -5.96 15.49 2.81
N PRO A 56 -6.14 16.38 1.81
CA PRO A 56 -5.05 16.85 0.95
C PRO A 56 -3.85 17.41 1.71
N ARG A 57 -4.10 18.08 2.81
CA ARG A 57 -3.02 18.62 3.66
C ARG A 57 -2.03 17.56 4.11
N TYR A 58 -2.50 16.32 4.34
CA TYR A 58 -1.66 15.21 4.80
C TYR A 58 -1.44 14.16 3.72
N SER A 59 -2.48 13.87 2.94
CA SER A 59 -2.41 12.82 1.92
C SER A 59 -1.45 13.17 0.79
N ASN A 60 -1.46 14.42 0.32
CA ASN A 60 -0.57 14.84 -0.77
C ASN A 60 0.91 14.75 -0.39
N PRO A 61 1.36 15.25 0.77
CA PRO A 61 2.74 15.05 1.19
C PRO A 61 3.14 13.58 1.33
N ILE A 62 2.23 12.72 1.80
CA ILE A 62 2.48 11.27 1.90
C ILE A 62 2.68 10.68 0.50
N LEU A 63 1.85 11.03 -0.46
CA LEU A 63 1.99 10.56 -1.84
C LEU A 63 3.32 10.99 -2.45
N ASP A 64 3.75 12.21 -2.19
CA ASP A 64 5.04 12.72 -2.67
C ASP A 64 6.22 11.93 -2.08
N ILE A 65 6.16 11.62 -0.79
CA ILE A 65 7.18 10.83 -0.11
C ILE A 65 7.21 9.41 -0.67
N LEU A 66 6.05 8.78 -0.84
CA LEU A 66 5.96 7.44 -1.42
C LEU A 66 6.54 7.42 -2.83
N ALA A 67 6.22 8.41 -3.65
CA ALA A 67 6.76 8.52 -4.99
C ALA A 67 8.28 8.68 -4.97
N ALA A 68 8.81 9.53 -4.08
CA ALA A 68 10.24 9.74 -3.94
C ALA A 68 10.99 8.48 -3.52
N GLN A 69 10.36 7.63 -2.73
CA GLN A 69 10.93 6.36 -2.25
C GLN A 69 10.60 5.18 -3.15
N CYS A 70 9.85 5.37 -4.23
CA CYS A 70 9.35 4.31 -5.10
C CYS A 70 8.63 3.21 -4.33
N VAL A 71 7.83 3.60 -3.34
CA VAL A 71 7.04 2.70 -2.50
C VAL A 71 5.57 2.86 -2.85
N ARG A 72 4.88 1.74 -2.94
CA ARG A 72 3.42 1.72 -3.09
C ARG A 72 2.75 1.45 -1.75
N ALA A 73 1.56 1.96 -1.60
CA ALA A 73 0.75 1.74 -0.40
C ALA A 73 -0.72 1.56 -0.80
N THR A 74 -1.50 1.03 0.12
CA THR A 74 -2.95 0.93 -0.03
C THR A 74 -3.60 2.00 0.82
N PHE A 75 -4.56 2.71 0.23
CA PHE A 75 -5.30 3.75 0.92
C PHE A 75 -6.75 3.30 1.10
N PHE A 76 -7.21 3.24 2.33
CA PHE A 76 -8.60 2.97 2.68
C PHE A 76 -9.31 4.29 2.89
N LEU A 77 -10.09 4.71 1.91
CA LEU A 77 -10.69 6.04 1.87
C LEU A 77 -12.06 6.06 2.55
N VAL A 78 -12.35 7.18 3.21
CA VAL A 78 -13.70 7.49 3.65
C VAL A 78 -14.46 8.13 2.49
N GLY A 79 -15.62 7.59 2.12
CA GLY A 79 -16.37 8.05 0.95
C GLY A 79 -16.73 9.52 0.99
N GLU A 80 -17.11 10.03 2.16
CA GLU A 80 -17.39 11.45 2.34
C GLU A 80 -16.18 12.33 2.04
N MET A 81 -15.01 11.92 2.48
CA MET A 81 -13.75 12.63 2.21
C MET A 81 -13.37 12.55 0.75
N ALA A 82 -13.55 11.39 0.12
CA ALA A 82 -13.28 11.22 -1.30
C ALA A 82 -14.20 12.11 -2.16
N ARG A 83 -15.45 12.26 -1.76
CA ARG A 83 -16.38 13.14 -2.46
C ARG A 83 -16.01 14.61 -2.29
N ALA A 84 -15.56 15.01 -1.11
CA ALA A 84 -15.13 16.39 -0.83
C ALA A 84 -13.81 16.75 -1.53
N HIS A 85 -12.96 15.75 -1.79
CA HIS A 85 -11.63 15.92 -2.36
C HIS A 85 -11.37 14.91 -3.48
N PRO A 86 -12.10 15.04 -4.60
CA PRO A 86 -11.99 14.09 -5.71
C PRO A 86 -10.62 14.08 -6.39
#